data_d24dbae08d83a2adfbe9b8b4dad5bc90
#
_entry.id   d24dbae08d83a2adfbe9b8b4dad5bc90
#
_cell.length_a   1.000
_cell.length_b   1.000
_cell.length_c   1.000
_cell.angle_alpha   90.00
_cell.angle_beta   90.00
_cell.angle_gamma   90.00
#
_symmetry.space_group_name_H-M   'P 1'
#
loop_
_entity.id
_entity.type
_entity.pdbx_description
1 polymer ?
#
loop_
_entity_poly.entity_id
_entity_poly.type
_entity_poly.pdbx_seq_one_letter_code
_entity_poly.pdbx_strand_id
1 'polypeptide(L)'
;MKKIISISNQKGGVGKTTTTINLATSLAAVKKNVLIVDADPQGNASTGLGISYNDRKPSIYEMIHSKKLIKEGIKETLIPGLKIIGANTDLAAAEVELTNFENREYVFKSIFSDIDNFDFIFIDCPPALGLLTINSLVASDTTLIPL
;
A
#
# COMPACT_ATOMS: atom_id res chain seq x y z
N MET A 1 3.80 17.40 6.21
CA MET A 1 3.45 17.09 4.81
C MET A 1 3.90 15.67 4.49
N LYS A 2 3.00 14.81 4.09
CA LYS A 2 3.33 13.43 3.77
C LYS A 2 3.85 13.31 2.35
N LYS A 3 4.79 12.40 2.13
CA LYS A 3 5.27 12.03 0.81
C LYS A 3 4.82 10.61 0.49
N ILE A 4 4.26 10.41 -0.70
CA ILE A 4 3.74 9.12 -1.14
C ILE A 4 4.66 8.58 -2.22
N ILE A 5 5.20 7.38 -1.99
CA ILE A 5 6.18 6.75 -2.87
C ILE A 5 5.66 5.37 -3.27
N SER A 6 5.47 5.14 -4.56
CA SER A 6 5.12 3.82 -5.06
C SER A 6 6.39 3.03 -5.41
N ILE A 7 6.37 1.74 -5.10
CA ILE A 7 7.44 0.81 -5.46
C ILE A 7 6.83 -0.13 -6.51
N SER A 8 7.35 -0.05 -7.73
CA SER A 8 6.78 -0.75 -8.86
C SER A 8 7.86 -1.49 -9.64
N ASN A 9 7.57 -2.72 -10.05
CA ASN A 9 8.42 -3.49 -10.94
C ASN A 9 7.58 -4.57 -11.60
N GLN A 10 7.56 -4.59 -12.93
CA GLN A 10 6.80 -5.57 -13.72
C GLN A 10 7.39 -6.98 -13.63
N LYS A 11 8.66 -7.09 -13.27
CA LYS A 11 9.28 -8.38 -13.02
C LYS A 11 8.95 -8.84 -11.61
N GLY A 12 7.99 -9.71 -11.44
CA GLY A 12 7.61 -10.21 -10.12
C GLY A 12 8.80 -10.79 -9.36
N GLY A 13 8.83 -10.60 -8.06
CA GLY A 13 9.78 -11.22 -7.16
C GLY A 13 11.21 -10.69 -7.16
N VAL A 14 11.47 -9.53 -7.76
CA VAL A 14 12.85 -9.00 -7.88
C VAL A 14 13.15 -7.92 -6.82
N GLY A 15 12.88 -8.22 -5.58
CA GLY A 15 13.25 -7.33 -4.49
C GLY A 15 12.34 -6.11 -4.27
N LYS A 16 11.20 -6.05 -4.96
CA LYS A 16 10.26 -4.94 -4.82
C LYS A 16 9.78 -4.81 -3.37
N THR A 17 9.26 -5.88 -2.82
CA THR A 17 8.75 -5.91 -1.45
C THR A 17 9.88 -5.72 -0.43
N THR A 18 11.03 -6.37 -0.67
CA THR A 18 12.22 -6.21 0.19
C THR A 18 12.66 -4.75 0.23
N THR A 19 12.70 -4.08 -0.92
CA THR A 19 13.04 -2.66 -1.01
C THR A 19 12.04 -1.81 -0.21
N THR A 20 10.75 -2.08 -0.36
CA THR A 20 9.70 -1.37 0.36
C THR A 20 9.90 -1.47 1.87
N ILE A 21 10.07 -2.69 2.37
CA ILE A 21 10.23 -2.94 3.81
C ILE A 21 11.51 -2.31 4.33
N ASN A 22 12.63 -2.44 3.61
CA ASN A 22 13.92 -1.91 4.04
C ASN A 22 13.91 -0.38 4.11
N LEU A 23 13.36 0.29 3.11
CA LEU A 23 13.27 1.75 3.11
C LEU A 23 12.35 2.24 4.23
N ALA A 24 11.20 1.63 4.39
CA ALA A 24 10.25 2.01 5.43
C ALA A 24 10.83 1.82 6.82
N THR A 25 11.53 0.69 7.05
CA THR A 25 12.18 0.39 8.32
C THR A 25 13.28 1.40 8.62
N SER A 26 14.08 1.76 7.63
CA SER A 26 15.16 2.74 7.79
C SER A 26 14.63 4.11 8.20
N LEU A 27 13.53 4.54 7.60
CA LEU A 27 12.90 5.82 7.94
C LEU A 27 12.28 5.78 9.33
N ALA A 28 11.63 4.67 9.69
CA ALA A 28 11.09 4.51 11.04
C ALA A 28 12.19 4.55 12.09
N ALA A 29 13.38 3.99 11.78
CA ALA A 29 14.53 3.99 12.67
C ALA A 29 15.02 5.40 12.97
N VAL A 30 14.85 6.35 12.05
CA VAL A 30 15.20 7.76 12.27
C VAL A 30 14.00 8.61 12.70
N LYS A 31 13.03 7.97 13.35
CA LYS A 31 11.87 8.60 14.00
C LYS A 31 10.84 9.21 13.04
N LYS A 32 10.80 8.76 11.81
CA LYS A 32 9.71 9.13 10.90
C LYS A 32 8.51 8.22 11.11
N ASN A 33 7.32 8.76 10.91
CA ASN A 33 6.09 7.96 10.93
C ASN A 33 5.82 7.45 9.53
N VAL A 34 5.82 6.14 9.35
CA VAL A 34 5.78 5.50 8.03
C VAL A 34 4.62 4.54 7.94
N LEU A 35 3.92 4.59 6.82
CA LEU A 35 2.85 3.65 6.49
C LEU A 35 3.23 2.90 5.21
N ILE A 36 3.13 1.57 5.24
CA ILE A 36 3.17 0.77 4.03
C ILE A 36 1.73 0.42 3.65
N VAL A 37 1.38 0.65 2.39
CA VAL A 37 0.12 0.17 1.81
C VAL A 37 0.46 -1.00 0.90
N ASP A 38 0.04 -2.18 1.30
CA ASP A 38 0.23 -3.38 0.47
C ASP A 38 -0.88 -3.40 -0.58
N ALA A 39 -0.52 -3.08 -1.81
CA ALA A 39 -1.47 -3.04 -2.94
C ALA A 39 -1.33 -4.26 -3.84
N ASP A 40 -0.56 -5.27 -3.41
CA ASP A 40 -0.39 -6.51 -4.14
C ASP A 40 -1.28 -7.60 -3.53
N PRO A 41 -2.22 -8.20 -4.32
CA PRO A 41 -3.07 -9.28 -3.81
C PRO A 41 -2.31 -10.47 -3.23
N GLN A 42 -1.04 -10.66 -3.60
CA GLN A 42 -0.20 -11.72 -3.04
C GLN A 42 0.16 -11.46 -1.58
N GLY A 43 0.08 -10.20 -1.12
CA GLY A 43 0.30 -9.86 0.28
C GLY A 43 1.71 -10.06 0.78
N ASN A 44 2.71 -9.92 -0.08
CA ASN A 44 4.11 -10.17 0.30
C ASN A 44 4.63 -9.19 1.35
N ALA A 45 4.24 -7.92 1.29
CA ALA A 45 4.62 -6.95 2.31
C ALA A 45 3.97 -7.30 3.66
N SER A 46 2.70 -7.70 3.63
CA SER A 46 1.99 -8.15 4.84
C SER A 46 2.69 -9.35 5.47
N THR A 47 3.06 -10.34 4.65
CA THR A 47 3.80 -11.52 5.11
C THR A 47 5.17 -11.11 5.68
N GLY A 48 5.89 -10.26 4.97
CA GLY A 48 7.22 -9.82 5.37
C GLY A 48 7.25 -9.06 6.69
N LEU A 49 6.16 -8.40 7.05
CA LEU A 49 6.03 -7.68 8.32
C LEU A 49 5.30 -8.50 9.40
N GLY A 50 5.05 -9.77 9.13
CA GLY A 50 4.49 -10.69 10.12
C GLY A 50 3.01 -10.48 10.43
N ILE A 51 2.26 -9.88 9.52
CA ILE A 51 0.83 -9.66 9.72
C ILE A 51 0.09 -10.97 9.41
N SER A 52 -0.59 -11.53 10.41
CA SER A 52 -1.35 -12.76 10.22
C SER A 52 -2.46 -12.54 9.19
N TYR A 53 -2.83 -13.60 8.48
CA TYR A 53 -3.84 -13.51 7.44
C TYR A 53 -5.15 -12.90 7.94
N ASN A 54 -5.55 -13.26 9.16
CA ASN A 54 -6.79 -12.75 9.74
C ASN A 54 -6.75 -11.26 10.09
N ASP A 55 -5.55 -10.69 10.25
CA ASP A 55 -5.38 -9.28 10.63
C ASP A 55 -5.19 -8.36 9.42
N ARG A 56 -5.33 -8.86 8.19
CA ARG A 56 -5.14 -8.08 6.97
C ARG A 56 -6.39 -7.37 6.49
N LYS A 57 -7.46 -7.43 7.25
CA LYS A 57 -8.71 -6.71 6.97
C LYS A 57 -8.99 -5.68 8.04
N PRO A 58 -9.58 -4.52 7.70
CA PRO A 58 -9.83 -4.05 6.33
C PRO A 58 -8.51 -3.75 5.60
N SER A 59 -8.48 -4.14 4.32
CA SER A 59 -7.37 -3.81 3.42
C SER A 59 -7.74 -2.61 2.57
N ILE A 60 -6.86 -2.23 1.65
CA ILE A 60 -7.20 -1.19 0.68
C ILE A 60 -8.44 -1.58 -0.15
N TYR A 61 -8.69 -2.89 -0.32
CA TYR A 61 -9.87 -3.38 -1.02
C TYR A 61 -11.17 -2.89 -0.38
N GLU A 62 -11.31 -3.08 0.94
CA GLU A 62 -12.49 -2.60 1.66
C GLU A 62 -12.55 -1.07 1.67
N MET A 63 -11.42 -0.39 1.73
CA MET A 63 -11.36 1.06 1.73
C MET A 63 -11.81 1.68 0.41
N ILE A 64 -11.61 1.00 -0.71
CA ILE A 64 -12.13 1.41 -2.02
C ILE A 64 -13.64 1.59 -1.96
N HIS A 65 -14.31 0.73 -1.22
CA HIS A 65 -15.76 0.76 -1.08
C HIS A 65 -16.24 1.62 0.11
N SER A 66 -15.40 1.83 1.12
CA SER A 66 -15.77 2.63 2.29
C SER A 66 -14.55 3.23 2.96
N LYS A 67 -14.37 4.53 2.81
CA LYS A 67 -13.28 5.28 3.47
C LYS A 67 -13.39 5.27 4.99
N LYS A 68 -14.56 4.98 5.54
CA LYS A 68 -14.75 4.89 7.00
C LYS A 68 -13.87 3.81 7.63
N LEU A 69 -13.39 2.85 6.82
CA LEU A 69 -12.58 1.73 7.29
C LEU A 69 -11.08 2.05 7.37
N ILE A 70 -10.65 3.25 6.98
CA ILE A 70 -9.22 3.60 6.94
C ILE A 70 -8.55 3.40 8.31
N LYS A 71 -9.12 3.96 9.36
CA LYS A 71 -8.52 3.87 10.70
C LYS A 71 -8.38 2.43 11.17
N GLU A 72 -9.42 1.64 10.95
CA GLU A 72 -9.44 0.24 11.37
C GLU A 72 -8.43 -0.61 10.59
N GLY A 73 -8.18 -0.25 9.33
CA GLY A 73 -7.27 -0.99 8.46
C GLY A 73 -5.79 -0.68 8.68
N ILE A 74 -5.46 0.42 9.35
CA ILE A 74 -4.07 0.76 9.64
C ILE A 74 -3.63 -0.01 10.88
N LYS A 75 -2.70 -0.96 10.69
CA LYS A 75 -2.25 -1.87 11.74
C LYS A 75 -0.83 -1.54 12.18
N GLU A 76 -0.55 -1.79 13.46
CA GLU A 76 0.80 -1.74 13.99
C GLU A 76 1.63 -2.88 13.43
N THR A 77 2.95 -2.68 13.38
CA THR A 77 3.91 -3.73 13.08
C THR A 77 4.86 -3.91 14.26
N LEU A 78 5.74 -4.91 14.19
CA LEU A 78 6.77 -5.11 15.21
C LEU A 78 7.82 -4.00 15.20
N ILE A 79 7.84 -3.17 14.17
CA ILE A 79 8.81 -2.07 14.03
C ILE A 79 8.17 -0.78 14.52
N PRO A 80 8.71 -0.16 15.60
CA PRO A 80 8.15 1.09 16.11
C PRO A 80 8.15 2.19 15.03
N GLY A 81 7.03 2.88 14.90
CA GLY A 81 6.87 3.96 13.91
C GLY A 81 6.47 3.49 12.52
N LEU A 82 6.42 2.18 12.28
CA LEU A 82 5.99 1.61 11.01
C LEU A 82 4.64 0.93 11.16
N LYS A 83 3.69 1.37 10.36
CA LYS A 83 2.35 0.77 10.30
C LYS A 83 2.08 0.25 8.89
N ILE A 84 1.04 -0.56 8.75
CA ILE A 84 0.71 -1.19 7.47
C ILE A 84 -0.79 -1.30 7.26
N ILE A 85 -1.21 -1.09 6.01
CA ILE A 85 -2.50 -1.56 5.51
C ILE A 85 -2.20 -2.85 4.75
N GLY A 86 -2.67 -3.98 5.28
CA GLY A 86 -2.36 -5.29 4.72
C GLY A 86 -3.14 -5.61 3.45
N ALA A 87 -2.80 -6.74 2.83
CA ALA A 87 -3.49 -7.23 1.65
C ALA A 87 -3.66 -8.74 1.71
N ASN A 88 -4.72 -9.19 1.05
CA ASN A 88 -5.00 -10.60 0.82
C ASN A 88 -5.53 -10.78 -0.60
N THR A 89 -5.85 -12.02 -0.96
CA THR A 89 -6.27 -12.35 -2.33
C THR A 89 -7.57 -11.66 -2.77
N ASP A 90 -8.40 -11.20 -1.83
CA ASP A 90 -9.64 -10.48 -2.16
C ASP A 90 -9.35 -9.20 -2.95
N LEU A 91 -8.17 -8.63 -2.76
CA LEU A 91 -7.77 -7.41 -3.46
C LEU A 91 -7.74 -7.59 -4.98
N ALA A 92 -7.57 -8.82 -5.47
CA ALA A 92 -7.59 -9.08 -6.91
C ALA A 92 -8.92 -8.65 -7.56
N ALA A 93 -10.01 -8.72 -6.82
CA ALA A 93 -11.32 -8.30 -7.33
C ALA A 93 -11.38 -6.80 -7.65
N ALA A 94 -10.52 -5.99 -7.03
CA ALA A 94 -10.49 -4.56 -7.28
C ALA A 94 -10.11 -4.22 -8.71
N GLU A 95 -9.31 -5.06 -9.39
CA GLU A 95 -8.96 -4.83 -10.79
C GLU A 95 -10.19 -4.75 -11.69
N VAL A 96 -11.21 -5.55 -11.39
CA VAL A 96 -12.46 -5.55 -12.15
C VAL A 96 -13.42 -4.48 -11.61
N GLU A 97 -13.56 -4.40 -10.29
CA GLU A 97 -14.55 -3.49 -9.68
C GLU A 97 -14.22 -2.03 -9.93
N LEU A 98 -12.95 -1.66 -9.94
CA LEU A 98 -12.52 -0.29 -10.22
C LEU A 98 -12.91 0.19 -11.61
N THR A 99 -13.09 -0.72 -12.59
CA THR A 99 -13.47 -0.32 -13.94
C THR A 99 -14.80 0.42 -13.98
N ASN A 100 -15.66 0.21 -13.00
CA ASN A 100 -16.98 0.82 -12.92
C ASN A 100 -17.01 2.10 -12.05
N PHE A 101 -15.89 2.48 -11.48
CA PHE A 101 -15.83 3.67 -10.62
C PHE A 101 -15.66 4.93 -11.47
N GLU A 102 -16.35 5.99 -11.07
CA GLU A 102 -16.05 7.33 -11.56
C GLU A 102 -14.65 7.71 -11.09
N ASN A 103 -13.87 8.34 -12.00
CA ASN A 103 -12.49 8.72 -11.70
C ASN A 103 -11.68 7.53 -11.16
N ARG A 104 -11.80 6.40 -11.81
CA ARG A 104 -11.25 5.11 -11.36
C ARG A 104 -9.74 5.11 -11.13
N GLU A 105 -8.99 6.02 -11.79
CA GLU A 105 -7.55 6.13 -11.60
C GLU A 105 -7.15 6.92 -10.35
N TYR A 106 -8.11 7.61 -9.73
CA TYR A 106 -7.87 8.53 -8.61
C TYR A 106 -8.41 8.02 -7.28
N VAL A 107 -8.83 6.77 -7.21
CA VAL A 107 -9.46 6.19 -6.01
C VAL A 107 -8.48 6.14 -4.84
N PHE A 108 -7.24 5.66 -5.09
CA PHE A 108 -6.21 5.61 -4.05
C PHE A 108 -5.81 7.02 -3.62
N LYS A 109 -5.67 7.93 -4.56
CA LYS A 109 -5.33 9.33 -4.23
C LYS A 109 -6.35 9.93 -3.28
N SER A 110 -7.63 9.66 -3.51
CA SER A 110 -8.71 10.09 -2.64
C SER A 110 -8.61 9.48 -1.25
N ILE A 111 -8.32 8.18 -1.16
CA ILE A 111 -8.17 7.48 0.12
C ILE A 111 -6.99 8.08 0.90
N PHE A 112 -5.84 8.24 0.25
CA PHE A 112 -4.63 8.71 0.93
C PHE A 112 -4.72 10.17 1.36
N SER A 113 -5.55 10.97 0.69
CA SER A 113 -5.79 12.34 1.12
C SER A 113 -6.47 12.42 2.50
N ASP A 114 -7.15 11.36 2.90
CA ASP A 114 -7.81 11.27 4.21
C ASP A 114 -6.92 10.62 5.28
N ILE A 115 -5.70 10.24 4.94
CA ILE A 115 -4.75 9.63 5.88
C ILE A 115 -3.78 10.71 6.37
N ASP A 116 -3.79 10.98 7.67
CA ASP A 116 -2.93 11.97 8.29
C ASP A 116 -1.92 11.31 9.23
N ASN A 117 -0.99 12.12 9.73
CA ASN A 117 -0.01 11.74 10.77
C ASN A 117 1.10 10.79 10.29
N PHE A 118 1.34 10.73 8.98
CA PHE A 118 2.47 10.00 8.43
C PHE A 118 3.38 10.97 7.66
N ASP A 119 4.68 10.75 7.80
CA ASP A 119 5.68 11.47 7.01
C ASP A 119 5.83 10.84 5.63
N PHE A 120 5.72 9.52 5.56
CA PHE A 120 5.86 8.76 4.32
C PHE A 120 4.79 7.68 4.21
N ILE A 121 4.27 7.52 3.00
CA ILE A 121 3.42 6.38 2.64
C ILE A 121 4.10 5.66 1.47
N PHE A 122 4.44 4.39 1.67
CA PHE A 122 4.97 3.53 0.61
C PHE A 122 3.87 2.63 0.09
N ILE A 123 3.73 2.55 -1.23
CA ILE A 123 2.75 1.66 -1.86
C ILE A 123 3.51 0.52 -2.52
N ASP A 124 3.29 -0.70 -2.06
CA ASP A 124 3.88 -1.90 -2.69
C ASP A 124 2.95 -2.37 -3.80
N CYS A 125 3.30 -2.03 -5.04
CA CYS A 125 2.47 -2.28 -6.21
C CYS A 125 2.51 -3.73 -6.65
N PRO A 126 1.43 -4.25 -7.27
CA PRO A 126 1.49 -5.56 -7.90
C PRO A 126 2.38 -5.53 -9.15
N PRO A 127 2.89 -6.69 -9.63
CA PRO A 127 3.77 -6.72 -10.78
C PRO A 127 3.07 -6.47 -12.13
N ALA A 128 1.74 -6.44 -12.16
CA ALA A 128 0.97 -6.28 -13.37
C ALA A 128 0.58 -4.82 -13.62
N LEU A 129 0.38 -4.44 -14.88
CA LEU A 129 -0.11 -3.12 -15.27
C LEU A 129 -1.63 -3.11 -15.30
N GLY A 130 -2.26 -3.10 -14.12
CA GLY A 130 -3.70 -2.99 -13.98
C GLY A 130 -4.11 -1.72 -13.26
N LEU A 131 -5.38 -1.61 -12.91
CA LEU A 131 -5.91 -0.43 -12.21
C LEU A 131 -5.33 -0.25 -10.81
N LEU A 132 -4.92 -1.34 -10.14
CA LEU A 132 -4.23 -1.22 -8.86
C LEU A 132 -2.89 -0.49 -9.01
N THR A 133 -2.12 -0.85 -10.04
CA THR A 133 -0.84 -0.18 -10.31
C THR A 133 -1.06 1.26 -10.77
N ILE A 134 -2.02 1.49 -11.66
CA ILE A 134 -2.34 2.85 -12.13
C ILE A 134 -2.76 3.74 -10.96
N ASN A 135 -3.62 3.25 -10.08
CA ASN A 135 -4.03 3.99 -8.90
C ASN A 135 -2.84 4.32 -7.99
N SER A 136 -1.94 3.35 -7.81
CA SER A 136 -0.74 3.55 -7.00
C SER A 136 0.16 4.63 -7.58
N LEU A 137 0.37 4.61 -8.89
CA LEU A 137 1.21 5.60 -9.58
C LEU A 137 0.59 7.00 -9.54
N VAL A 138 -0.71 7.10 -9.79
CA VAL A 138 -1.42 8.39 -9.77
C VAL A 138 -1.41 9.00 -8.37
N ALA A 139 -1.51 8.18 -7.34
CA ALA A 139 -1.52 8.65 -5.95
C ALA A 139 -0.14 9.08 -5.45
N SER A 140 0.94 8.63 -6.10
CA SER A 140 2.29 8.84 -5.57
C SER A 140 2.93 10.13 -6.09
N ASP A 141 3.82 10.69 -5.27
CA ASP A 141 4.67 11.82 -5.63
C ASP A 141 5.91 11.35 -6.40
N THR A 142 6.36 10.14 -6.13
CA THR A 142 7.58 9.56 -6.69
C THR A 142 7.38 8.07 -6.85
N THR A 143 7.99 7.49 -7.88
CA THR A 143 8.00 6.05 -8.11
C THR A 143 9.43 5.53 -8.07
N LEU A 144 9.66 4.47 -7.29
CA LEU A 144 10.92 3.74 -7.28
C LEU A 144 10.74 2.42 -8.04
N ILE A 145 11.71 2.13 -8.88
CA ILE A 145 11.73 0.90 -9.68
C ILE A 145 13.02 0.16 -9.35
N PRO A 146 12.96 -0.87 -8.48
CA PRO A 146 14.16 -1.65 -8.17
C PRO A 146 14.66 -2.38 -9.42
N LEU A 147 15.96 -2.38 -9.60
CA LEU A 147 16.61 -3.05 -10.75
C LEU A 147 17.05 -4.46 -10.42
#